data_95acd5c8e241dde3a087ec3ed24945c0
#
_entry.id   95acd5c8e241dde3a087ec3ed24945c0
#
_cell.length_a   1.000
_cell.length_b   1.000
_cell.length_c   1.000
_cell.angle_alpha   90.00
_cell.angle_beta   90.00
_cell.angle_gamma   90.00
#
_symmetry.space_group_name_H-M   'P 1'
#
loop_
_entity.id
_entity.type
_entity.pdbx_description
1 polymer ?
#
loop_
_entity_poly.entity_id
_entity_poly.type
_entity_poly.pdbx_seq_one_letter_code
_entity_poly.pdbx_strand_id
1 'polypeptide(L)'
;MRLTLQKILNQDPQIKVVDTARDGREGIEKLRALHPQVITMDVEMPVMNGLQALDEIMRWQPTPVIILSAVTTEGTQATMKALDYGAFDVVAKPSGKPGADLKNLAVDLIEKVKGAAQVDPSRLSKNGAIGRTAMKSNALNSQTQGANPAALPNRVSTQSGVNRGGRSTAKRPKHPIEVVAIGTSTGGPSALQTVLPQLPANFPVPVIVAQHMPPGFTGPLAQRLNGLCPLKVREGVHGEPLKAGTIYIAPAGKQIQVMRKNGQLFLNIGDESPITTLYHPSVDVMFLSLAKEVGKGALGVVMTGMGNDGLKGMREIKALEGFAIAEAEETCVVYGMPRAIVDAGLADRVVPLSEIGHVIVECV
;
A
#
# COMPACT_ATOMS: atom_id res chain seq x y z
N MET A 1 17.38 -10.74 -19.29
CA MET A 1 16.93 -10.11 -18.03
C MET A 1 17.81 -10.52 -16.81
N ARG A 2 17.97 -11.81 -16.42
CA ARG A 2 18.76 -12.22 -15.22
C ARG A 2 20.16 -11.64 -15.14
N LEU A 3 20.96 -11.74 -16.22
CA LEU A 3 22.31 -11.17 -16.25
C LEU A 3 22.33 -9.64 -16.10
N THR A 4 21.32 -8.95 -16.63
CA THR A 4 21.17 -7.50 -16.50
C THR A 4 20.89 -7.11 -15.06
N LEU A 5 19.95 -7.81 -14.39
CA LEU A 5 19.61 -7.59 -12.98
C LEU A 5 20.81 -7.90 -12.06
N GLN A 6 21.52 -8.98 -12.33
CA GLN A 6 22.75 -9.31 -11.58
C GLN A 6 23.80 -8.20 -11.69
N LYS A 7 24.00 -7.64 -12.89
CA LYS A 7 24.92 -6.51 -13.10
C LYS A 7 24.45 -5.25 -12.35
N ILE A 8 23.15 -4.94 -12.40
CA ILE A 8 22.57 -3.80 -11.68
C ILE A 8 22.77 -3.94 -10.17
N LEU A 9 22.37 -5.08 -9.60
CA LEU A 9 22.43 -5.30 -8.15
C LEU A 9 23.86 -5.33 -7.63
N ASN A 10 24.79 -5.93 -8.37
CA ASN A 10 26.21 -5.97 -7.98
C ASN A 10 26.93 -4.60 -8.12
N GLN A 11 26.28 -3.54 -8.62
CA GLN A 11 26.86 -2.19 -8.60
C GLN A 11 26.76 -1.55 -7.19
N ASP A 12 25.81 -1.98 -6.37
CA ASP A 12 25.70 -1.50 -4.99
C ASP A 12 26.57 -2.38 -4.07
N PRO A 13 27.55 -1.80 -3.34
CA PRO A 13 28.48 -2.57 -2.49
C PRO A 13 27.79 -3.28 -1.31
N GLN A 14 26.57 -2.92 -0.97
CA GLN A 14 25.79 -3.56 0.10
C GLN A 14 24.98 -4.77 -0.40
N ILE A 15 24.96 -5.02 -1.72
CA ILE A 15 24.18 -6.11 -2.32
C ILE A 15 25.11 -7.14 -2.96
N LYS A 16 24.93 -8.40 -2.59
CA LYS A 16 25.61 -9.55 -3.21
C LYS A 16 24.58 -10.49 -3.81
N VAL A 17 24.59 -10.65 -5.12
CA VAL A 17 23.80 -11.69 -5.78
C VAL A 17 24.49 -13.04 -5.55
N VAL A 18 23.89 -13.90 -4.74
CA VAL A 18 24.48 -15.19 -4.34
C VAL A 18 24.32 -16.26 -5.41
N ASP A 19 23.17 -16.24 -6.15
CA ASP A 19 22.93 -17.12 -7.29
C ASP A 19 21.74 -16.65 -8.13
N THR A 20 21.47 -17.33 -9.26
CA THR A 20 20.31 -17.09 -10.13
C THR A 20 19.61 -18.42 -10.46
N ALA A 21 18.29 -18.40 -10.62
CA ALA A 21 17.47 -19.55 -11.01
C ALA A 21 16.80 -19.34 -12.38
N ARG A 22 16.50 -20.42 -13.11
CA ARG A 22 15.87 -20.39 -14.42
C ARG A 22 14.35 -20.45 -14.33
N ASP A 23 13.83 -21.03 -13.26
CA ASP A 23 12.41 -21.24 -13.00
C ASP A 23 12.16 -21.28 -11.49
N GLY A 24 10.88 -21.36 -11.11
CA GLY A 24 10.46 -21.35 -9.72
C GLY A 24 10.93 -22.55 -8.91
N ARG A 25 11.05 -23.73 -9.52
CA ARG A 25 11.51 -24.95 -8.84
C ARG A 25 12.98 -24.84 -8.45
N GLU A 26 13.84 -24.49 -9.42
CA GLU A 26 15.26 -24.21 -9.15
C GLU A 26 15.44 -23.09 -8.11
N GLY A 27 14.55 -22.07 -8.17
CA GLY A 27 14.55 -20.98 -7.19
C GLY A 27 14.30 -21.45 -5.75
N ILE A 28 13.32 -22.34 -5.55
CA ILE A 28 13.00 -22.90 -4.24
C ILE A 28 14.13 -23.81 -3.73
N GLU A 29 14.74 -24.62 -4.59
CA GLU A 29 15.90 -25.46 -4.21
C GLU A 29 17.07 -24.60 -3.72
N LYS A 30 17.37 -23.51 -4.46
CA LYS A 30 18.43 -22.57 -4.08
C LYS A 30 18.09 -21.75 -2.83
N LEU A 31 16.84 -21.38 -2.62
CA LEU A 31 16.38 -20.73 -1.39
C LEU A 31 16.72 -21.60 -0.17
N ARG A 32 16.42 -22.91 -0.24
CA ARG A 32 16.70 -23.87 0.84
C ARG A 32 18.20 -24.06 1.11
N ALA A 33 19.02 -23.98 0.07
CA ALA A 33 20.46 -24.20 0.17
C ALA A 33 21.23 -22.95 0.61
N LEU A 34 20.81 -21.77 0.14
CA LEU A 34 21.58 -20.51 0.24
C LEU A 34 21.03 -19.53 1.26
N HIS A 35 19.76 -19.67 1.67
CA HIS A 35 19.09 -18.79 2.62
C HIS A 35 19.27 -17.29 2.31
N PRO A 36 18.95 -16.81 1.09
CA PRO A 36 19.10 -15.40 0.75
C PRO A 36 18.15 -14.53 1.58
N GLN A 37 18.54 -13.29 1.84
CA GLN A 37 17.68 -12.33 2.55
C GLN A 37 16.53 -11.81 1.70
N VAL A 38 16.72 -11.74 0.36
CA VAL A 38 15.75 -11.17 -0.59
C VAL A 38 15.79 -12.00 -1.88
N ILE A 39 14.63 -12.14 -2.51
CA ILE A 39 14.46 -12.77 -3.82
C ILE A 39 13.88 -11.75 -4.79
N THR A 40 14.48 -11.60 -5.96
CA THR A 40 13.84 -10.94 -7.10
C THR A 40 13.28 -12.01 -8.03
N MET A 41 12.00 -11.92 -8.41
CA MET A 41 11.29 -13.00 -9.09
C MET A 41 10.48 -12.49 -10.26
N ASP A 42 10.64 -13.12 -11.41
CA ASP A 42 9.74 -12.93 -12.54
C ASP A 42 8.42 -13.68 -12.31
N VAL A 43 7.31 -13.12 -12.77
CA VAL A 43 6.02 -13.82 -12.74
C VAL A 43 5.99 -14.93 -13.78
N GLU A 44 6.49 -14.65 -14.99
CA GLU A 44 6.48 -15.57 -16.12
C GLU A 44 7.77 -16.38 -16.19
N MET A 45 7.70 -17.63 -15.77
CA MET A 45 8.83 -18.56 -15.84
C MET A 45 8.33 -19.94 -16.32
N PRO A 46 9.21 -20.73 -17.02
CA PRO A 46 8.88 -22.10 -17.40
C PRO A 46 8.81 -23.01 -16.17
N VAL A 47 8.29 -24.22 -16.34
CA VAL A 47 8.18 -25.30 -15.34
C VAL A 47 7.31 -24.93 -14.14
N MET A 48 7.71 -23.93 -13.35
CA MET A 48 6.99 -23.35 -12.22
C MET A 48 7.02 -21.84 -12.33
N ASN A 49 5.84 -21.21 -12.46
CA ASN A 49 5.74 -19.77 -12.57
C ASN A 49 5.98 -19.07 -11.21
N GLY A 50 6.19 -17.72 -11.26
CA GLY A 50 6.52 -16.95 -10.06
C GLY A 50 5.43 -16.92 -9.00
N LEU A 51 4.14 -17.00 -9.37
CA LEU A 51 3.05 -17.04 -8.39
C LEU A 51 3.02 -18.36 -7.62
N GLN A 52 3.27 -19.48 -8.30
CA GLN A 52 3.38 -20.79 -7.66
C GLN A 52 4.59 -20.86 -6.72
N ALA A 53 5.73 -20.36 -7.18
CA ALA A 53 6.94 -20.29 -6.36
C ALA A 53 6.75 -19.38 -5.14
N LEU A 54 6.14 -18.21 -5.32
CA LEU A 54 5.85 -17.27 -4.23
C LEU A 54 4.94 -17.90 -3.15
N ASP A 55 3.86 -18.57 -3.56
CA ASP A 55 2.95 -19.23 -2.60
C ASP A 55 3.68 -20.31 -1.79
N GLU A 56 4.56 -21.08 -2.42
CA GLU A 56 5.39 -22.08 -1.73
C GLU A 56 6.40 -21.42 -0.78
N ILE A 57 7.11 -20.38 -1.21
CA ILE A 57 8.06 -19.63 -0.38
C ILE A 57 7.38 -19.06 0.86
N MET A 58 6.22 -18.41 0.70
CA MET A 58 5.50 -17.79 1.81
C MET A 58 4.91 -18.79 2.80
N ARG A 59 4.72 -20.05 2.39
CA ARG A 59 4.25 -21.12 3.29
C ARG A 59 5.37 -21.80 4.09
N TRP A 60 6.52 -22.02 3.47
CA TRP A 60 7.58 -22.85 4.05
C TRP A 60 8.72 -22.03 4.67
N GLN A 61 9.15 -20.99 3.98
CA GLN A 61 10.27 -20.13 4.41
C GLN A 61 9.99 -18.70 3.95
N PRO A 62 9.09 -17.97 4.64
CA PRO A 62 8.78 -16.60 4.28
C PRO A 62 10.03 -15.77 4.09
N THR A 63 10.26 -15.33 2.87
CA THR A 63 11.40 -14.52 2.45
C THR A 63 10.89 -13.37 1.61
N PRO A 64 11.38 -12.14 1.79
CA PRO A 64 10.96 -10.99 0.99
C PRO A 64 11.15 -11.25 -0.51
N VAL A 65 10.05 -11.21 -1.28
CA VAL A 65 10.07 -11.42 -2.74
C VAL A 65 9.66 -10.13 -3.43
N ILE A 66 10.53 -9.59 -4.29
CA ILE A 66 10.26 -8.45 -5.17
C ILE A 66 9.89 -9.00 -6.53
N ILE A 67 8.69 -8.72 -6.99
CA ILE A 67 8.18 -9.17 -8.28
C ILE A 67 8.67 -8.27 -9.40
N LEU A 68 9.19 -8.88 -10.46
CA LEU A 68 9.50 -8.22 -11.71
C LEU A 68 8.36 -8.48 -12.70
N SER A 69 7.67 -7.44 -13.12
CA SER A 69 6.48 -7.60 -13.95
C SER A 69 6.50 -6.73 -15.20
N ALA A 70 5.99 -7.26 -16.31
CA ALA A 70 5.71 -6.47 -17.49
C ALA A 70 4.45 -5.62 -17.29
N VAL A 71 4.44 -4.41 -17.87
CA VAL A 71 3.25 -3.52 -17.86
C VAL A 71 2.32 -3.96 -19.00
N THR A 72 1.77 -5.16 -18.89
CA THR A 72 0.72 -5.72 -19.76
C THR A 72 -0.51 -6.01 -18.91
N THR A 73 -1.65 -6.24 -19.54
CA THR A 73 -2.90 -6.56 -18.81
C THR A 73 -2.72 -7.83 -17.97
N GLU A 74 -2.13 -8.89 -18.54
CA GLU A 74 -1.87 -10.15 -17.85
C GLU A 74 -0.82 -9.98 -16.74
N GLY A 75 0.27 -9.27 -17.03
CA GLY A 75 1.34 -9.00 -16.06
C GLY A 75 0.86 -8.20 -14.86
N THR A 76 0.03 -7.18 -15.04
CA THR A 76 -0.51 -6.38 -13.95
C THR A 76 -1.51 -7.15 -13.10
N GLN A 77 -2.37 -7.99 -13.70
CA GLN A 77 -3.26 -8.87 -12.94
C GLN A 77 -2.48 -9.91 -12.12
N ALA A 78 -1.46 -10.53 -12.71
CA ALA A 78 -0.60 -11.45 -12.00
C ALA A 78 0.15 -10.79 -10.85
N THR A 79 0.58 -9.53 -11.04
CA THR A 79 1.21 -8.72 -9.97
C THR A 79 0.26 -8.46 -8.81
N MET A 80 -1.00 -8.11 -9.07
CA MET A 80 -1.99 -7.94 -7.99
C MET A 80 -2.16 -9.24 -7.17
N LYS A 81 -2.21 -10.41 -7.85
CA LYS A 81 -2.23 -11.71 -7.18
C LYS A 81 -0.95 -11.98 -6.37
N ALA A 82 0.21 -11.59 -6.89
CA ALA A 82 1.46 -11.75 -6.16
C ALA A 82 1.47 -10.92 -4.87
N LEU A 83 0.98 -9.68 -4.90
CA LEU A 83 0.83 -8.86 -3.70
C LEU A 83 -0.16 -9.50 -2.70
N ASP A 84 -1.27 -10.08 -3.16
CA ASP A 84 -2.21 -10.84 -2.32
C ASP A 84 -1.55 -12.09 -1.69
N TYR A 85 -0.58 -12.72 -2.37
CA TYR A 85 0.18 -13.87 -1.86
C TYR A 85 1.32 -13.48 -0.91
N GLY A 86 1.53 -12.19 -0.68
CA GLY A 86 2.53 -11.68 0.24
C GLY A 86 3.85 -11.27 -0.41
N ALA A 87 3.87 -11.00 -1.72
CA ALA A 87 5.02 -10.34 -2.34
C ALA A 87 5.31 -9.02 -1.61
N PHE A 88 6.59 -8.76 -1.38
CA PHE A 88 7.06 -7.59 -0.68
C PHE A 88 6.77 -6.31 -1.47
N ASP A 89 7.11 -6.29 -2.76
CA ASP A 89 6.89 -5.16 -3.65
C ASP A 89 6.96 -5.59 -5.13
N VAL A 90 6.74 -4.64 -6.03
CA VAL A 90 6.80 -4.84 -7.48
C VAL A 90 7.74 -3.82 -8.14
N VAL A 91 8.45 -4.28 -9.17
CA VAL A 91 9.27 -3.46 -10.06
C VAL A 91 8.85 -3.71 -11.50
N ALA A 92 8.62 -2.63 -12.25
CA ALA A 92 8.28 -2.75 -13.66
C ALA A 92 9.50 -3.18 -14.50
N LYS A 93 9.32 -4.16 -15.39
CA LYS A 93 10.33 -4.48 -16.41
C LYS A 93 10.46 -3.32 -17.41
N PRO A 94 11.66 -3.04 -17.94
CA PRO A 94 11.84 -2.01 -18.95
C PRO A 94 10.95 -2.24 -20.16
N SER A 95 10.29 -1.19 -20.64
CA SER A 95 9.36 -1.24 -21.79
C SER A 95 10.05 -1.26 -23.16
N GLY A 96 11.38 -1.36 -23.19
CA GLY A 96 12.16 -1.47 -24.43
C GLY A 96 12.72 -0.14 -24.94
N LYS A 97 12.54 0.98 -24.25
CA LYS A 97 13.25 2.24 -24.56
C LYS A 97 14.66 2.21 -23.96
N PRO A 98 15.74 2.25 -24.78
CA PRO A 98 17.09 2.16 -24.25
C PRO A 98 17.48 3.36 -23.38
N GLY A 99 18.14 3.11 -22.27
CA GLY A 99 18.85 4.10 -21.46
C GLY A 99 18.13 4.61 -20.21
N ALA A 100 17.08 5.40 -20.32
CA ALA A 100 16.40 5.99 -19.16
C ALA A 100 15.65 4.95 -18.31
N ASP A 101 14.97 4.01 -18.95
CA ASP A 101 14.22 2.93 -18.28
C ASP A 101 15.14 2.04 -17.43
N LEU A 102 16.38 1.82 -17.86
CA LEU A 102 17.33 0.96 -17.14
C LEU A 102 17.90 1.64 -15.90
N LYS A 103 18.11 2.97 -15.95
CA LYS A 103 18.57 3.74 -14.78
C LYS A 103 17.48 3.79 -13.70
N ASN A 104 16.24 4.06 -14.11
CA ASN A 104 15.11 4.11 -13.19
C ASN A 104 14.86 2.73 -12.55
N LEU A 105 14.93 1.66 -13.36
CA LEU A 105 14.87 0.28 -12.86
C LEU A 105 15.96 0.02 -11.82
N ALA A 106 17.20 0.45 -12.08
CA ALA A 106 18.33 0.22 -11.18
C ALA A 106 18.11 0.88 -9.83
N VAL A 107 17.69 2.15 -9.81
CA VAL A 107 17.42 2.90 -8.57
C VAL A 107 16.29 2.24 -7.79
N ASP A 108 15.14 2.00 -8.43
CA ASP A 108 13.95 1.41 -7.79
C ASP A 108 14.25 -0.01 -7.25
N LEU A 109 14.94 -0.85 -8.02
CA LEU A 109 15.28 -2.21 -7.62
C LEU A 109 16.27 -2.26 -6.45
N ILE A 110 17.32 -1.45 -6.48
CA ILE A 110 18.33 -1.38 -5.41
C ILE A 110 17.69 -0.90 -4.11
N GLU A 111 16.89 0.16 -4.17
CA GLU A 111 16.17 0.66 -3.00
C GLU A 111 15.28 -0.42 -2.40
N LYS A 112 14.45 -1.06 -3.21
CA LYS A 112 13.53 -2.11 -2.74
C LYS A 112 14.24 -3.32 -2.18
N VAL A 113 15.36 -3.77 -2.79
CA VAL A 113 16.18 -4.88 -2.26
C VAL A 113 16.77 -4.52 -0.90
N LYS A 114 17.29 -3.29 -0.74
CA LYS A 114 17.84 -2.84 0.56
C LYS A 114 16.74 -2.71 1.61
N GLY A 115 15.57 -2.21 1.25
CA GLY A 115 14.42 -2.15 2.15
C GLY A 115 13.93 -3.54 2.54
N ALA A 116 13.85 -4.46 1.59
CA ALA A 116 13.43 -5.84 1.81
C ALA A 116 14.37 -6.60 2.78
N ALA A 117 15.69 -6.36 2.69
CA ALA A 117 16.67 -6.99 3.55
C ALA A 117 16.58 -6.56 5.03
N GLN A 118 15.89 -5.45 5.32
CA GLN A 118 15.71 -4.94 6.70
C GLN A 118 14.41 -5.44 7.36
N VAL A 119 13.56 -6.13 6.62
CA VAL A 119 12.23 -6.56 7.10
C VAL A 119 12.34 -7.87 7.87
N ASP A 120 11.66 -7.96 9.00
CA ASP A 120 11.43 -9.21 9.69
C ASP A 120 10.50 -10.11 8.87
N PRO A 121 10.98 -11.29 8.39
CA PRO A 121 10.16 -12.19 7.58
C PRO A 121 8.84 -12.63 8.24
N SER A 122 8.76 -12.60 9.58
CA SER A 122 7.52 -12.93 10.32
C SER A 122 6.36 -11.96 10.02
N ARG A 123 6.67 -10.74 9.61
CA ARG A 123 5.68 -9.71 9.21
C ARG A 123 5.05 -10.01 7.84
N LEU A 124 5.76 -10.71 6.94
CA LEU A 124 5.26 -11.07 5.61
C LEU A 124 4.18 -12.15 5.68
N SER A 125 4.36 -13.15 6.52
CA SER A 125 3.43 -14.28 6.65
C SER A 125 2.05 -13.86 7.22
N LYS A 126 2.02 -12.88 8.12
CA LYS A 126 0.77 -12.35 8.70
C LYS A 126 -0.07 -11.62 7.66
N ASN A 127 0.54 -10.82 6.80
CA ASN A 127 -0.17 -10.06 5.76
C ASN A 127 -0.72 -10.96 4.65
N GLY A 128 0.02 -11.99 4.23
CA GLY A 128 -0.45 -12.99 3.26
C GLY A 128 -1.58 -13.89 3.80
N ALA A 129 -1.69 -14.09 5.12
CA ALA A 129 -2.78 -14.85 5.72
C ALA A 129 -4.12 -14.10 5.68
N ILE A 130 -4.11 -12.77 5.85
CA ILE A 130 -5.31 -11.92 5.78
C ILE A 130 -5.90 -11.95 4.37
N GLY A 131 -5.07 -11.83 3.32
CA GLY A 131 -5.51 -11.91 1.92
C GLY A 131 -6.11 -13.28 1.56
N ARG A 132 -5.55 -14.38 2.09
CA ARG A 132 -6.05 -15.75 1.86
C ARG A 132 -7.38 -16.05 2.54
N THR A 133 -7.66 -15.47 3.70
CA THR A 133 -8.93 -15.64 4.42
C THR A 133 -10.06 -14.89 3.71
N ALA A 134 -9.80 -13.69 3.19
CA ALA A 134 -10.75 -12.91 2.40
C ALA A 134 -11.13 -13.60 1.07
N MET A 135 -10.19 -14.27 0.41
CA MET A 135 -10.48 -15.05 -0.81
C MET A 135 -11.36 -16.27 -0.55
N LYS A 136 -11.19 -16.97 0.58
CA LYS A 136 -12.02 -18.14 0.93
C LYS A 136 -13.46 -17.76 1.28
N SER A 137 -13.69 -16.62 1.92
CA SER A 137 -15.04 -16.15 2.26
C SER A 137 -15.85 -15.72 1.02
N ASN A 138 -15.21 -15.12 0.01
CA ASN A 138 -15.88 -14.77 -1.25
C ASN A 138 -16.19 -15.97 -2.15
N ALA A 139 -15.40 -17.02 -2.10
CA ALA A 139 -15.68 -18.26 -2.87
C ALA A 139 -16.81 -19.09 -2.28
N LEU A 140 -17.07 -19.01 -0.96
CA LEU A 140 -18.20 -19.70 -0.30
C LEU A 140 -19.53 -18.96 -0.49
N ASN A 141 -19.53 -17.63 -0.61
CA ASN A 141 -20.78 -16.85 -0.76
C ASN A 141 -21.40 -16.91 -2.17
N SER A 142 -20.70 -17.45 -3.17
CA SER A 142 -21.25 -17.60 -4.52
C SER A 142 -22.04 -18.90 -4.75
N GLN A 143 -22.13 -19.80 -3.76
CA GLN A 143 -22.81 -21.11 -3.92
C GLN A 143 -24.01 -21.36 -3.01
N THR A 144 -24.42 -20.41 -2.17
CA THR A 144 -25.61 -20.61 -1.30
C THR A 144 -26.63 -19.48 -1.46
N GLN A 145 -27.40 -19.51 -2.54
CA GLN A 145 -28.76 -18.96 -2.56
C GLN A 145 -29.74 -20.11 -2.49
N GLY A 146 -30.34 -20.32 -1.35
CA GLY A 146 -31.48 -21.21 -1.18
C GLY A 146 -31.44 -22.06 0.07
N ALA A 147 -31.78 -21.51 1.25
CA ALA A 147 -32.48 -22.22 2.34
C ALA A 147 -32.86 -21.25 3.48
N ASN A 148 -34.12 -21.31 3.88
CA ASN A 148 -34.75 -20.54 4.96
C ASN A 148 -34.17 -20.89 6.34
N PRO A 149 -34.10 -19.94 7.31
CA PRO A 149 -33.56 -20.21 8.63
C PRO A 149 -34.63 -20.72 9.61
N ALA A 150 -34.38 -21.88 10.21
CA ALA A 150 -35.05 -22.34 11.43
C ALA A 150 -34.22 -21.98 12.64
N ALA A 151 -34.92 -21.61 13.73
CA ALA A 151 -34.42 -21.05 14.97
C ALA A 151 -33.43 -21.93 15.74
N LEU A 152 -32.47 -21.31 16.42
CA LEU A 152 -31.57 -21.91 17.38
C LEU A 152 -31.68 -21.25 18.77
N PRO A 153 -31.53 -22.03 19.87
CA PRO A 153 -31.76 -21.54 21.23
C PRO A 153 -30.55 -20.83 21.85
N ASN A 154 -30.84 -19.87 22.71
CA ASN A 154 -29.93 -19.14 23.56
C ASN A 154 -28.96 -20.01 24.36
N ARG A 155 -27.68 -19.73 24.27
CA ARG A 155 -26.68 -20.17 25.25
C ARG A 155 -26.08 -18.96 25.99
N VAL A 156 -26.27 -18.98 27.29
CA VAL A 156 -25.75 -18.07 28.30
C VAL A 156 -24.22 -18.08 28.24
N SER A 157 -23.60 -16.92 28.06
CA SER A 157 -22.17 -16.73 28.19
C SER A 157 -21.83 -16.14 29.56
N THR A 158 -21.05 -16.88 30.30
CA THR A 158 -20.38 -16.46 31.54
C THR A 158 -19.38 -15.33 31.25
N GLN A 159 -19.55 -14.22 31.96
CA GLN A 159 -18.62 -13.08 31.96
C GLN A 159 -17.32 -13.47 32.65
N SER A 160 -16.20 -13.42 31.90
CA SER A 160 -14.87 -13.25 32.48
C SER A 160 -14.49 -11.79 32.33
N GLY A 161 -14.33 -11.09 33.45
CA GLY A 161 -14.00 -9.68 33.52
C GLY A 161 -12.61 -9.41 32.97
N VAL A 162 -12.53 -8.74 31.85
CA VAL A 162 -11.31 -8.06 31.39
C VAL A 162 -11.35 -6.62 31.86
N ASN A 163 -10.40 -6.32 32.72
CA ASN A 163 -10.15 -5.03 33.34
C ASN A 163 -10.03 -3.95 32.26
N ARG A 164 -11.04 -3.09 32.09
CA ARG A 164 -11.00 -1.92 31.22
C ARG A 164 -10.17 -0.84 31.90
N GLY A 165 -8.85 -0.99 31.83
CA GLY A 165 -7.90 0.05 32.16
C GLY A 165 -8.03 1.22 31.20
N GLY A 166 -8.19 2.44 31.77
CA GLY A 166 -7.91 3.74 31.22
C GLY A 166 -8.46 4.04 29.81
N ARG A 167 -9.56 4.77 29.71
CA ARG A 167 -9.90 5.55 28.53
C ARG A 167 -8.73 6.51 28.28
N SER A 168 -7.77 6.10 27.43
CA SER A 168 -6.88 7.04 26.78
C SER A 168 -7.78 8.04 26.07
N THR A 169 -7.65 9.33 26.39
CA THR A 169 -8.32 10.42 25.68
C THR A 169 -7.64 10.56 24.32
N ALA A 170 -7.99 9.67 23.38
CA ALA A 170 -7.44 9.69 22.04
C ALA A 170 -7.70 11.07 21.42
N LYS A 171 -6.68 11.74 20.94
CA LYS A 171 -6.81 13.03 20.25
C LYS A 171 -7.87 12.91 19.15
N ARG A 172 -8.71 13.93 19.03
CA ARG A 172 -9.69 14.09 17.95
C ARG A 172 -9.42 15.35 17.17
N PRO A 173 -9.81 15.43 15.89
CA PRO A 173 -9.74 16.67 15.13
C PRO A 173 -10.49 17.79 15.86
N LYS A 174 -9.92 19.00 15.87
CA LYS A 174 -10.58 20.20 16.42
C LYS A 174 -11.60 20.80 15.45
N HIS A 175 -11.49 20.46 14.18
CA HIS A 175 -12.31 20.99 13.08
C HIS A 175 -12.90 19.83 12.28
N PRO A 176 -14.06 20.03 11.62
CA PRO A 176 -14.62 19.04 10.71
C PRO A 176 -13.63 18.70 9.60
N ILE A 177 -13.48 17.39 9.33
CA ILE A 177 -12.66 16.92 8.23
C ILE A 177 -13.42 17.06 6.91
N GLU A 178 -12.77 17.63 5.90
CA GLU A 178 -13.30 17.80 4.54
C GLU A 178 -12.73 16.76 3.56
N VAL A 179 -11.51 16.30 3.78
CA VAL A 179 -10.80 15.34 2.91
C VAL A 179 -9.90 14.45 3.74
N VAL A 180 -9.90 13.15 3.44
CA VAL A 180 -8.89 12.19 3.93
C VAL A 180 -7.88 11.94 2.82
N ALA A 181 -6.58 12.03 3.13
CA ALA A 181 -5.50 11.71 2.20
C ALA A 181 -4.59 10.66 2.79
N ILE A 182 -4.32 9.59 2.05
CA ILE A 182 -3.52 8.45 2.48
C ILE A 182 -2.28 8.35 1.61
N GLY A 183 -1.10 8.36 2.24
CA GLY A 183 0.19 8.14 1.60
C GLY A 183 0.78 6.79 1.99
N THR A 184 1.25 6.02 1.01
CA THR A 184 1.80 4.69 1.25
C THR A 184 2.74 4.25 0.11
N SER A 185 3.61 3.27 0.39
CA SER A 185 4.61 2.77 -0.56
C SER A 185 4.72 1.24 -0.47
N THR A 186 5.88 0.71 -0.15
CA THR A 186 6.12 -0.73 0.01
C THR A 186 5.23 -1.34 1.10
N GLY A 187 4.54 -2.44 0.78
CA GLY A 187 3.50 -3.04 1.62
C GLY A 187 2.15 -2.32 1.52
N GLY A 188 2.11 -1.15 0.89
CA GLY A 188 0.93 -0.30 0.75
C GLY A 188 -0.27 -0.97 0.09
N PRO A 189 -0.13 -1.67 -1.04
CA PRO A 189 -1.28 -2.33 -1.68
C PRO A 189 -2.01 -3.29 -0.75
N SER A 190 -1.29 -4.06 0.09
CA SER A 190 -1.88 -4.94 1.10
C SER A 190 -2.51 -4.15 2.26
N ALA A 191 -1.84 -3.09 2.72
CA ALA A 191 -2.33 -2.21 3.77
C ALA A 191 -3.63 -1.51 3.35
N LEU A 192 -3.73 -1.03 2.12
CA LEU A 192 -4.94 -0.41 1.57
C LEU A 192 -6.11 -1.41 1.52
N GLN A 193 -5.87 -2.69 1.21
CA GLN A 193 -6.89 -3.75 1.24
C GLN A 193 -7.41 -4.03 2.66
N THR A 194 -6.62 -3.72 3.69
CA THR A 194 -7.03 -3.85 5.09
C THR A 194 -7.83 -2.63 5.57
N VAL A 195 -7.40 -1.43 5.20
CA VAL A 195 -7.93 -0.17 5.73
C VAL A 195 -9.19 0.30 5.00
N LEU A 196 -9.16 0.34 3.66
CA LEU A 196 -10.23 0.97 2.87
C LEU A 196 -11.58 0.25 2.97
N PRO A 197 -11.68 -1.10 3.06
CA PRO A 197 -12.95 -1.78 3.25
C PRO A 197 -13.66 -1.50 4.59
N GLN A 198 -12.95 -0.93 5.57
CA GLN A 198 -13.52 -0.55 6.86
C GLN A 198 -14.31 0.76 6.79
N LEU A 199 -14.15 1.55 5.72
CA LEU A 199 -14.90 2.79 5.51
C LEU A 199 -16.34 2.46 5.09
N PRO A 200 -17.38 3.00 5.78
CA PRO A 200 -18.77 2.66 5.49
C PRO A 200 -19.26 3.26 4.16
N ALA A 201 -20.27 2.65 3.56
CA ALA A 201 -20.83 3.10 2.27
C ALA A 201 -21.32 4.57 2.25
N ASN A 202 -21.70 5.09 3.41
CA ASN A 202 -22.16 6.48 3.59
C ASN A 202 -21.04 7.41 4.10
N PHE A 203 -19.76 7.07 3.88
CA PHE A 203 -18.62 7.88 4.33
C PHE A 203 -18.72 9.30 3.78
N PRO A 204 -18.74 10.35 4.64
CA PRO A 204 -19.25 11.67 4.24
C PRO A 204 -18.23 12.56 3.50
N VAL A 205 -16.97 12.12 3.36
CA VAL A 205 -15.92 12.92 2.71
C VAL A 205 -15.19 12.10 1.63
N PRO A 206 -14.55 12.75 0.63
CA PRO A 206 -13.71 12.08 -0.33
C PRO A 206 -12.41 11.58 0.31
N VAL A 207 -11.87 10.48 -0.25
CA VAL A 207 -10.57 9.93 0.12
C VAL A 207 -9.64 9.98 -1.10
N ILE A 208 -8.41 10.46 -0.91
CA ILE A 208 -7.36 10.49 -1.94
C ILE A 208 -6.21 9.58 -1.48
N VAL A 209 -5.70 8.75 -2.38
CA VAL A 209 -4.60 7.83 -2.07
C VAL A 209 -3.44 8.06 -3.02
N ALA A 210 -2.26 8.35 -2.48
CA ALA A 210 -1.00 8.31 -3.20
C ALA A 210 -0.24 7.03 -2.80
N GLN A 211 -0.19 6.07 -3.72
CA GLN A 211 0.59 4.83 -3.61
C GLN A 211 1.79 4.91 -4.53
N HIS A 212 3.00 4.79 -4.00
CA HIS A 212 4.20 4.66 -4.83
C HIS A 212 4.16 3.34 -5.58
N MET A 213 4.00 3.43 -6.89
CA MET A 213 3.85 2.27 -7.76
C MET A 213 4.30 2.63 -9.19
N PRO A 214 4.83 1.67 -9.96
CA PRO A 214 5.17 1.95 -11.35
C PRO A 214 3.94 2.32 -12.19
N PRO A 215 4.10 3.11 -13.26
CA PRO A 215 3.03 3.41 -14.21
C PRO A 215 2.35 2.13 -14.74
N GLY A 216 1.02 2.18 -14.87
CA GLY A 216 0.20 1.06 -15.35
C GLY A 216 -0.30 0.10 -14.26
N PHE A 217 0.17 0.21 -13.00
CA PHE A 217 -0.27 -0.68 -11.91
C PHE A 217 -1.36 -0.09 -11.01
N THR A 218 -1.53 1.23 -10.98
CA THR A 218 -2.52 1.90 -10.12
C THR A 218 -3.96 1.68 -10.58
N GLY A 219 -4.21 1.55 -11.89
CA GLY A 219 -5.52 1.19 -12.44
C GLY A 219 -6.01 -0.19 -11.97
N PRO A 220 -5.23 -1.28 -12.19
CA PRO A 220 -5.51 -2.61 -11.64
C PRO A 220 -5.67 -2.62 -10.11
N LEU A 221 -4.84 -1.85 -9.37
CA LEU A 221 -5.00 -1.69 -7.92
C LEU A 221 -6.35 -1.07 -7.57
N ALA A 222 -6.73 0.01 -8.25
CA ALA A 222 -8.02 0.68 -8.04
C ALA A 222 -9.20 -0.27 -8.32
N GLN A 223 -9.15 -1.04 -9.41
CA GLN A 223 -10.16 -2.05 -9.74
C GLN A 223 -10.26 -3.13 -8.66
N ARG A 224 -9.10 -3.62 -8.17
CA ARG A 224 -9.05 -4.60 -7.09
C ARG A 224 -9.69 -4.06 -5.81
N LEU A 225 -9.31 -2.85 -5.40
CA LEU A 225 -9.86 -2.19 -4.21
C LEU A 225 -11.36 -1.91 -4.36
N ASN A 226 -11.82 -1.53 -5.56
CA ASN A 226 -13.24 -1.30 -5.82
C ASN A 226 -14.10 -2.57 -5.61
N GLY A 227 -13.52 -3.75 -5.85
CA GLY A 227 -14.19 -5.03 -5.58
C GLY A 227 -14.23 -5.42 -4.10
N LEU A 228 -13.48 -4.75 -3.23
CA LEU A 228 -13.37 -5.05 -1.81
C LEU A 228 -14.08 -4.02 -0.92
N CYS A 229 -14.21 -2.77 -1.39
CA CYS A 229 -14.69 -1.65 -0.61
C CYS A 229 -16.19 -1.39 -0.79
N PRO A 230 -16.91 -0.95 0.25
CA PRO A 230 -18.27 -0.43 0.12
C PRO A 230 -18.33 0.89 -0.68
N LEU A 231 -17.24 1.65 -0.68
CA LEU A 231 -17.08 2.90 -1.40
C LEU A 231 -16.64 2.64 -2.85
N LYS A 232 -16.96 3.58 -3.75
CA LYS A 232 -16.44 3.56 -5.13
C LYS A 232 -14.94 3.87 -5.12
N VAL A 233 -14.12 2.96 -5.67
CA VAL A 233 -12.67 3.15 -5.81
C VAL A 233 -12.30 3.22 -7.29
N ARG A 234 -11.53 4.21 -7.71
CA ARG A 234 -11.02 4.35 -9.07
C ARG A 234 -9.80 5.26 -9.13
N GLU A 235 -9.07 5.22 -10.23
CA GLU A 235 -8.09 6.28 -10.49
C GLU A 235 -8.78 7.65 -10.63
N GLY A 236 -8.11 8.68 -10.12
CA GLY A 236 -8.54 10.06 -10.28
C GLY A 236 -8.36 10.54 -11.73
N VAL A 237 -9.21 11.48 -12.14
CA VAL A 237 -9.15 12.14 -13.45
C VAL A 237 -8.89 13.63 -13.26
N HIS A 238 -8.01 14.23 -14.10
CA HIS A 238 -7.73 15.65 -14.02
C HIS A 238 -9.01 16.51 -14.19
N GLY A 239 -9.17 17.50 -13.33
CA GLY A 239 -10.27 18.45 -13.40
C GLY A 239 -11.62 17.95 -12.86
N GLU A 240 -11.70 16.73 -12.32
CA GLU A 240 -12.94 16.25 -11.74
C GLU A 240 -13.18 16.77 -10.31
N PRO A 241 -14.44 17.02 -9.92
CA PRO A 241 -14.79 17.39 -8.56
C PRO A 241 -14.64 16.21 -7.60
N LEU A 242 -14.11 16.47 -6.41
CA LEU A 242 -14.07 15.51 -5.31
C LEU A 242 -15.48 15.30 -4.75
N LYS A 243 -15.87 14.03 -4.58
CA LYS A 243 -17.21 13.65 -4.09
C LYS A 243 -17.07 12.75 -2.87
N ALA A 244 -17.91 12.99 -1.86
CA ALA A 244 -18.08 12.07 -0.73
C ALA A 244 -18.38 10.65 -1.24
N GLY A 245 -18.00 9.64 -0.46
CA GLY A 245 -18.24 8.24 -0.82
C GLY A 245 -17.36 7.72 -1.97
N THR A 246 -16.31 8.45 -2.37
CA THR A 246 -15.40 8.05 -3.45
C THR A 246 -13.95 8.10 -2.98
N ILE A 247 -13.22 7.04 -3.32
CA ILE A 247 -11.78 6.90 -3.10
C ILE A 247 -11.06 7.08 -4.45
N TYR A 248 -10.18 8.06 -4.51
CA TYR A 248 -9.41 8.41 -5.72
C TYR A 248 -7.97 7.94 -5.57
N ILE A 249 -7.55 6.98 -6.39
CA ILE A 249 -6.16 6.53 -6.45
C ILE A 249 -5.40 7.44 -7.41
N ALA A 250 -4.27 7.98 -6.99
CA ALA A 250 -3.40 8.77 -7.85
C ALA A 250 -2.85 7.92 -9.00
N PRO A 251 -2.99 8.33 -10.27
CA PRO A 251 -2.37 7.63 -11.38
C PRO A 251 -0.84 7.64 -11.28
N ALA A 252 -0.21 6.48 -11.33
CA ALA A 252 1.25 6.39 -11.30
C ALA A 252 1.87 7.05 -12.54
N GLY A 253 3.03 7.69 -12.34
CA GLY A 253 3.71 8.50 -13.33
C GLY A 253 3.22 9.94 -13.40
N LYS A 254 2.23 10.33 -12.58
CA LYS A 254 1.69 11.70 -12.45
C LYS A 254 1.68 12.14 -10.99
N GLN A 255 1.64 13.45 -10.78
CA GLN A 255 1.34 14.02 -9.46
C GLN A 255 -0.17 14.17 -9.30
N ILE A 256 -0.65 14.02 -8.05
CA ILE A 256 -2.02 14.31 -7.66
C ILE A 256 -2.03 15.45 -6.64
N GLN A 257 -2.84 16.44 -6.91
CA GLN A 257 -3.03 17.62 -6.07
C GLN A 257 -4.52 17.93 -5.99
N VAL A 258 -4.91 18.72 -5.00
CA VAL A 258 -6.26 19.30 -4.93
C VAL A 258 -6.22 20.78 -5.24
N MET A 259 -7.30 21.28 -5.80
CA MET A 259 -7.55 22.72 -6.03
C MET A 259 -8.95 23.08 -5.57
N ARG A 260 -9.11 24.24 -4.94
CA ARG A 260 -10.43 24.78 -4.60
C ARG A 260 -10.87 25.81 -5.65
N LYS A 261 -12.04 25.60 -6.26
CA LYS A 261 -12.67 26.54 -7.20
C LYS A 261 -14.13 26.74 -6.79
N ASN A 262 -14.54 27.98 -6.59
CA ASN A 262 -15.91 28.33 -6.19
C ASN A 262 -16.43 27.53 -4.98
N GLY A 263 -15.57 27.31 -3.98
CA GLY A 263 -15.89 26.56 -2.76
C GLY A 263 -15.83 25.03 -2.90
N GLN A 264 -15.73 24.48 -4.11
CA GLN A 264 -15.64 23.04 -4.37
C GLN A 264 -14.19 22.59 -4.60
N LEU A 265 -13.85 21.39 -4.16
CA LEU A 265 -12.55 20.77 -4.38
C LEU A 265 -12.53 19.92 -5.66
N PHE A 266 -11.44 20.03 -6.41
CA PHE A 266 -11.18 19.33 -7.67
C PHE A 266 -9.82 18.65 -7.64
N LEU A 267 -9.67 17.56 -8.38
CA LEU A 267 -8.37 16.93 -8.62
C LEU A 267 -7.57 17.70 -9.68
N ASN A 268 -6.31 17.96 -9.38
CA ASN A 268 -5.31 18.43 -10.34
C ASN A 268 -4.28 17.31 -10.53
N ILE A 269 -4.31 16.65 -11.69
CA ILE A 269 -3.42 15.54 -12.02
C ILE A 269 -2.56 15.93 -13.21
N GLY A 270 -1.24 15.86 -13.07
CA GLY A 270 -0.30 16.29 -14.10
C GLY A 270 1.14 16.00 -13.70
N ASP A 271 2.07 16.58 -14.46
CA ASP A 271 3.52 16.41 -14.22
C ASP A 271 4.10 17.52 -13.31
N GLU A 272 3.31 18.57 -13.07
CA GLU A 272 3.75 19.72 -12.29
C GLU A 272 3.88 19.36 -10.79
N SER A 273 4.99 19.81 -10.21
CA SER A 273 5.29 19.62 -8.79
C SER A 273 5.83 20.92 -8.19
N PRO A 274 5.32 21.37 -7.02
CA PRO A 274 5.84 22.53 -6.31
C PRO A 274 7.23 22.28 -5.67
N ILE A 275 7.67 21.04 -5.62
CA ILE A 275 8.93 20.60 -5.03
C ILE A 275 9.66 19.62 -5.95
N THR A 276 10.98 19.55 -5.83
CA THR A 276 11.75 18.47 -6.46
C THR A 276 11.50 17.17 -5.71
N THR A 277 11.02 16.16 -6.43
CA THR A 277 10.75 14.81 -5.91
C THR A 277 11.08 13.75 -6.96
N LEU A 278 11.45 12.57 -6.52
CA LEU A 278 11.66 11.40 -7.36
C LEU A 278 10.37 10.58 -7.57
N TYR A 279 9.34 10.83 -6.74
CA TYR A 279 8.12 10.04 -6.72
C TYR A 279 7.01 10.66 -7.57
N HIS A 280 6.33 9.83 -8.36
CA HIS A 280 5.17 10.17 -9.16
C HIS A 280 4.12 9.04 -9.05
N PRO A 281 3.12 9.17 -8.16
CA PRO A 281 2.80 10.32 -7.31
C PRO A 281 3.75 10.48 -6.13
N SER A 282 3.87 11.72 -5.60
CA SER A 282 4.52 12.02 -4.33
C SER A 282 3.48 12.32 -3.26
N VAL A 283 3.64 11.73 -2.09
CA VAL A 283 2.79 11.99 -0.91
C VAL A 283 2.98 13.41 -0.40
N ASP A 284 4.22 13.92 -0.43
CA ASP A 284 4.50 15.32 -0.09
C ASP A 284 3.74 16.29 -0.98
N VAL A 285 3.73 16.08 -2.31
CA VAL A 285 3.01 16.94 -3.27
C VAL A 285 1.50 16.93 -3.00
N MET A 286 0.93 15.76 -2.76
CA MET A 286 -0.48 15.63 -2.40
C MET A 286 -0.79 16.38 -1.10
N PHE A 287 -0.02 16.16 -0.04
CA PHE A 287 -0.25 16.77 1.27
C PHE A 287 -0.02 18.29 1.27
N LEU A 288 0.98 18.79 0.53
CA LEU A 288 1.19 20.23 0.36
C LEU A 288 -0.03 20.91 -0.27
N SER A 289 -0.64 20.29 -1.28
CA SER A 289 -1.85 20.82 -1.91
C SER A 289 -3.04 20.78 -0.95
N LEU A 290 -3.19 19.71 -0.14
CA LEU A 290 -4.22 19.64 0.89
C LEU A 290 -4.03 20.71 1.96
N ALA A 291 -2.83 20.91 2.46
CA ALA A 291 -2.52 21.95 3.44
C ALA A 291 -2.98 23.32 2.90
N LYS A 292 -2.60 23.63 1.66
CA LYS A 292 -2.93 24.91 1.02
C LYS A 292 -4.44 25.12 0.79
N GLU A 293 -5.13 24.12 0.26
CA GLU A 293 -6.50 24.27 -0.25
C GLU A 293 -7.57 23.87 0.79
N VAL A 294 -7.22 23.04 1.77
CA VAL A 294 -8.15 22.49 2.79
C VAL A 294 -7.78 22.95 4.19
N GLY A 295 -6.48 23.04 4.49
CA GLY A 295 -5.97 23.49 5.78
C GLY A 295 -6.43 22.60 6.94
N LYS A 296 -7.14 23.20 7.91
CA LYS A 296 -7.62 22.52 9.13
C LYS A 296 -8.61 21.38 8.89
N GLY A 297 -9.25 21.32 7.74
CA GLY A 297 -10.15 20.22 7.33
C GLY A 297 -9.39 19.02 6.72
N ALA A 298 -8.06 19.03 6.63
CA ALA A 298 -7.27 17.96 6.09
C ALA A 298 -6.95 16.87 7.13
N LEU A 299 -7.24 15.61 6.81
CA LEU A 299 -6.76 14.44 7.54
C LEU A 299 -5.70 13.71 6.70
N GLY A 300 -4.44 13.80 7.12
CA GLY A 300 -3.33 13.07 6.52
C GLY A 300 -3.10 11.74 7.23
N VAL A 301 -3.00 10.65 6.46
CA VAL A 301 -2.68 9.31 6.96
C VAL A 301 -1.43 8.81 6.25
N VAL A 302 -0.43 8.37 7.01
CA VAL A 302 0.80 7.78 6.44
C VAL A 302 0.91 6.34 6.91
N MET A 303 0.96 5.43 5.96
CA MET A 303 1.06 4.00 6.22
C MET A 303 2.41 3.46 5.72
N THR A 304 2.60 2.15 5.87
CA THR A 304 3.81 1.43 5.52
C THR A 304 4.44 1.93 4.22
N GLY A 305 5.74 2.11 4.23
CA GLY A 305 6.52 2.60 3.09
C GLY A 305 7.94 2.95 3.46
N MET A 306 8.83 2.88 2.47
CA MET A 306 10.24 3.24 2.63
C MET A 306 10.45 4.74 2.45
N GLY A 307 11.50 5.28 3.09
CA GLY A 307 11.85 6.69 2.99
C GLY A 307 11.02 7.59 3.90
N ASN A 308 10.81 8.82 3.47
CA ASN A 308 10.17 9.88 4.26
C ASN A 308 9.23 10.77 3.44
N ASP A 309 8.78 10.33 2.26
CA ASP A 309 7.80 11.07 1.47
C ASP A 309 6.49 11.21 2.23
N GLY A 310 5.93 12.41 2.26
CA GLY A 310 4.81 12.81 3.12
C GLY A 310 5.21 13.60 4.36
N LEU A 311 6.51 13.61 4.75
CA LEU A 311 6.96 14.34 5.93
C LEU A 311 6.84 15.86 5.77
N LYS A 312 7.24 16.39 4.60
CA LYS A 312 7.18 17.84 4.32
C LYS A 312 5.73 18.31 4.25
N GLY A 313 4.91 17.59 3.50
CA GLY A 313 3.49 17.91 3.36
C GLY A 313 2.73 17.77 4.68
N MET A 314 3.07 16.76 5.51
CA MET A 314 2.45 16.60 6.83
C MET A 314 2.81 17.74 7.78
N ARG A 315 4.03 18.31 7.71
CA ARG A 315 4.39 19.50 8.47
C ARG A 315 3.46 20.67 8.15
N GLU A 316 3.18 20.89 6.87
CA GLU A 316 2.26 21.96 6.44
C GLU A 316 0.81 21.69 6.87
N ILE A 317 0.33 20.42 6.75
CA ILE A 317 -0.99 20.04 7.29
C ILE A 317 -1.06 20.36 8.79
N LYS A 318 -0.04 20.01 9.57
CA LYS A 318 -0.01 20.27 11.02
C LYS A 318 0.14 21.76 11.34
N ALA A 319 0.89 22.52 10.57
CA ALA A 319 1.03 23.99 10.73
C ALA A 319 -0.33 24.71 10.54
N LEU A 320 -1.24 24.13 9.73
CA LEU A 320 -2.58 24.66 9.48
C LEU A 320 -3.67 23.95 10.30
N GLU A 321 -3.30 23.32 11.44
CA GLU A 321 -4.19 22.64 12.40
C GLU A 321 -4.95 21.43 11.82
N GLY A 322 -4.48 20.85 10.73
CA GLY A 322 -4.98 19.58 10.22
C GLY A 322 -4.60 18.40 11.13
N PHE A 323 -5.16 17.23 10.86
CA PHE A 323 -4.98 16.04 11.69
C PHE A 323 -4.12 14.98 11.02
N ALA A 324 -3.31 14.27 11.79
CA ALA A 324 -2.31 13.32 11.30
C ALA A 324 -2.43 11.95 11.98
N ILE A 325 -2.53 10.89 11.17
CA ILE A 325 -2.46 9.49 11.61
C ILE A 325 -1.22 8.85 10.99
N ALA A 326 -0.45 8.12 11.79
CA ALA A 326 0.65 7.29 11.32
C ALA A 326 0.39 5.82 11.69
N GLU A 327 0.72 4.90 10.78
CA GLU A 327 0.68 3.47 11.09
C GLU A 327 1.73 3.13 12.15
N ALA A 328 1.36 2.28 13.10
CA ALA A 328 2.23 1.80 14.16
C ALA A 328 3.30 0.84 13.63
N GLU A 329 4.50 0.88 14.23
CA GLU A 329 5.67 0.11 13.79
C GLU A 329 5.41 -1.40 13.69
N GLU A 330 4.68 -1.94 14.67
CA GLU A 330 4.44 -3.38 14.78
C GLU A 330 3.63 -3.97 13.62
N THR A 331 2.90 -3.13 12.87
CA THR A 331 2.09 -3.57 11.71
C THR A 331 2.67 -3.19 10.36
N CYS A 332 3.63 -2.26 10.33
CA CYS A 332 4.29 -1.87 9.10
C CYS A 332 5.10 -3.02 8.49
N VAL A 333 4.98 -3.23 7.18
CA VAL A 333 5.94 -4.03 6.42
C VAL A 333 7.29 -3.31 6.41
N VAL A 334 7.28 -2.00 6.12
CA VAL A 334 8.44 -1.12 6.20
C VAL A 334 8.08 0.12 7.02
N TYR A 335 8.71 0.28 8.18
CA TYR A 335 8.50 1.43 9.08
C TYR A 335 9.45 2.58 8.73
N GLY A 336 9.29 3.15 7.54
CA GLY A 336 10.07 4.30 7.06
C GLY A 336 9.23 5.58 7.03
N MET A 337 8.26 5.67 6.13
CA MET A 337 7.37 6.82 5.99
C MET A 337 6.60 7.12 7.30
N PRO A 338 5.94 6.16 7.98
CA PRO A 338 5.29 6.42 9.26
C PRO A 338 6.27 6.87 10.33
N ARG A 339 7.44 6.22 10.42
CA ARG A 339 8.51 6.60 11.36
C ARG A 339 8.91 8.07 11.22
N ALA A 340 9.08 8.55 9.99
CA ALA A 340 9.44 9.95 9.74
C ALA A 340 8.41 10.92 10.31
N ILE A 341 7.11 10.59 10.28
CA ILE A 341 6.04 11.40 10.86
C ILE A 341 6.06 11.33 12.39
N VAL A 342 6.28 10.14 12.95
CA VAL A 342 6.33 9.92 14.41
C VAL A 342 7.56 10.60 15.02
N ASP A 343 8.75 10.38 14.45
CA ASP A 343 10.01 10.97 14.93
C ASP A 343 10.00 12.51 14.86
N ALA A 344 9.25 13.08 13.90
CA ALA A 344 9.05 14.53 13.78
C ALA A 344 8.01 15.09 14.77
N GLY A 345 7.34 14.25 15.58
CA GLY A 345 6.30 14.66 16.53
C GLY A 345 5.01 15.16 15.86
N LEU A 346 4.76 14.80 14.59
CA LEU A 346 3.61 15.28 13.81
C LEU A 346 2.36 14.43 13.97
N ALA A 347 2.50 13.14 14.33
CA ALA A 347 1.38 12.23 14.48
C ALA A 347 0.49 12.64 15.66
N ASP A 348 -0.80 12.84 15.41
CA ASP A 348 -1.80 13.00 16.46
C ASP A 348 -2.21 11.64 17.02
N ARG A 349 -2.24 10.60 16.16
CA ARG A 349 -2.49 9.21 16.55
C ARG A 349 -1.51 8.29 15.82
N VAL A 350 -0.95 7.34 16.56
CA VAL A 350 -0.17 6.21 16.02
C VAL A 350 -1.02 4.98 16.23
N VAL A 351 -1.35 4.26 15.16
CA VAL A 351 -2.44 3.29 15.14
C VAL A 351 -2.01 2.01 14.40
N PRO A 352 -2.26 0.81 14.96
CA PRO A 352 -2.07 -0.43 14.22
C PRO A 352 -2.92 -0.50 12.95
N LEU A 353 -2.40 -1.13 11.90
CA LEU A 353 -3.03 -1.21 10.57
C LEU A 353 -4.51 -1.62 10.63
N SER A 354 -4.83 -2.61 11.46
CA SER A 354 -6.21 -3.13 11.61
C SER A 354 -7.21 -2.12 12.17
N GLU A 355 -6.74 -1.04 12.81
CA GLU A 355 -7.58 -0.04 13.45
C GLU A 355 -7.64 1.28 12.67
N ILE A 356 -6.76 1.49 11.68
CA ILE A 356 -6.65 2.77 10.97
C ILE A 356 -8.00 3.17 10.33
N GLY A 357 -8.70 2.25 9.68
CA GLY A 357 -9.99 2.56 9.05
C GLY A 357 -11.05 3.00 10.06
N HIS A 358 -11.13 2.33 11.21
CA HIS A 358 -12.03 2.73 12.29
C HIS A 358 -11.67 4.10 12.86
N VAL A 359 -10.38 4.38 13.03
CA VAL A 359 -9.90 5.68 13.52
C VAL A 359 -10.18 6.80 12.51
N ILE A 360 -10.06 6.54 11.20
CA ILE A 360 -10.47 7.49 10.17
C ILE A 360 -11.97 7.82 10.31
N VAL A 361 -12.82 6.81 10.51
CA VAL A 361 -14.28 7.01 10.71
C VAL A 361 -14.58 7.79 11.98
N GLU A 362 -13.83 7.59 13.06
CA GLU A 362 -13.99 8.36 14.32
C GLU A 362 -13.58 9.84 14.17
N CYS A 363 -12.71 10.15 13.21
CA CYS A 363 -12.20 11.51 12.96
C CYS A 363 -13.10 12.33 12.04
N VAL A 364 -13.95 11.70 11.23
CA VAL A 364 -14.84 12.33 10.26
C VAL A 364 -16.26 12.39 10.80
#